data_66a75e8da2adaf5fc705a7a32717101a
#
_entry.id   66a75e8da2adaf5fc705a7a32717101a
#
_cell.length_a   1.000
_cell.length_b   1.000
_cell.length_c   1.000
_cell.angle_alpha   90.00
_cell.angle_beta   90.00
_cell.angle_gamma   90.00
#
_symmetry.space_group_name_H-M   'P 1'
#
loop_
_entity.id
_entity.type
_entity.pdbx_description
1 polymer ?
#
loop_
_entity_poly.entity_id
_entity_poly.type
_entity_poly.pdbx_seq_one_letter_code
_entity_poly.pdbx_strand_id
1 'polypeptide(L)'
;MEVINAIGRRKSSVARVYVSEGTGKITINKKELETYFPSAILQYVVKQPLNLLSVAEKYDIKVNLDGGGFTGQSQALRLAIARALVKINEEDKKKLKDAGFLTRDSREVERKKPGQPKARRRFQFSKR
;
A
#
# COMPACT_ATOMS: atom_id res chain seq x y z
N MET A 1 -12.26 -19.13 5.94
CA MET A 1 -11.38 -18.09 6.53
C MET A 1 -12.20 -16.83 6.73
N GLU A 2 -12.01 -16.19 7.87
CA GLU A 2 -12.70 -14.93 8.12
C GLU A 2 -12.05 -13.80 7.33
N VAL A 3 -12.81 -12.74 7.14
CA VAL A 3 -12.30 -11.56 6.47
C VAL A 3 -11.24 -10.90 7.37
N ILE A 4 -10.08 -10.66 6.81
CA ILE A 4 -8.99 -9.99 7.49
C ILE A 4 -8.90 -8.56 6.98
N ASN A 5 -8.83 -7.59 7.88
CA ASN A 5 -8.72 -6.20 7.46
C ASN A 5 -7.42 -5.57 7.94
N ALA A 6 -6.99 -4.56 7.22
CA ALA A 6 -5.79 -3.81 7.57
C ALA A 6 -5.87 -2.42 6.95
N ILE A 7 -5.07 -1.51 7.46
CA ILE A 7 -5.01 -0.14 6.99
C ILE A 7 -3.58 0.21 6.63
N GLY A 8 -3.40 0.90 5.50
CA GLY A 8 -2.13 1.47 5.12
C GLY A 8 -2.29 2.95 4.84
N ARG A 9 -1.27 3.73 5.16
CA ARG A 9 -1.28 5.17 4.95
C ARG A 9 -0.01 5.62 4.26
N ARG A 10 -0.17 6.61 3.40
CA ARG A 10 0.97 7.21 2.72
C ARG A 10 0.62 8.66 2.42
N LYS A 11 1.28 9.60 3.07
CA LYS A 11 0.94 11.02 2.98
C LYS A 11 -0.53 11.21 3.33
N SER A 12 -1.32 11.79 2.44
CA SER A 12 -2.75 11.98 2.68
C SER A 12 -3.61 10.81 2.22
N SER A 13 -2.99 9.75 1.70
CA SER A 13 -3.73 8.60 1.20
C SER A 13 -3.96 7.58 2.32
N VAL A 14 -5.17 7.02 2.38
CA VAL A 14 -5.54 6.00 3.34
C VAL A 14 -6.17 4.84 2.58
N ALA A 15 -5.65 3.64 2.80
CA ALA A 15 -6.19 2.42 2.19
C ALA A 15 -6.69 1.48 3.26
N ARG A 16 -7.93 1.03 3.15
CA ARG A 16 -8.51 0.01 4.02
C ARG A 16 -8.77 -1.21 3.16
N VAL A 17 -8.19 -2.33 3.54
CA VAL A 17 -8.34 -3.57 2.76
C VAL A 17 -9.10 -4.61 3.56
N TYR A 18 -9.88 -5.40 2.84
CA TYR A 18 -10.63 -6.53 3.39
C TYR A 18 -10.27 -7.74 2.54
N VAL A 19 -9.54 -8.67 3.13
CA VAL A 19 -8.99 -9.84 2.42
C VAL A 19 -9.77 -11.08 2.82
N SER A 20 -10.21 -11.82 1.82
CA SER A 20 -10.90 -13.11 2.02
C SER A 20 -10.36 -14.11 1.02
N GLU A 21 -10.68 -15.39 1.24
CA GLU A 21 -10.30 -16.41 0.27
C GLU A 21 -11.00 -16.17 -1.05
N GLY A 22 -10.27 -16.36 -2.14
CA GLY A 22 -10.85 -16.13 -3.44
C GLY A 22 -9.92 -16.53 -4.57
N THR A 23 -10.01 -15.82 -5.68
CA THR A 23 -9.33 -16.19 -6.91
C THR A 23 -8.34 -15.13 -7.40
N GLY A 24 -8.16 -14.05 -6.65
CA GLY A 24 -7.20 -13.01 -7.02
C GLY A 24 -7.83 -11.73 -7.51
N LYS A 25 -9.09 -11.52 -7.24
CA LYS A 25 -9.78 -10.31 -7.67
C LYS A 25 -9.53 -9.17 -6.69
N ILE A 26 -9.08 -8.03 -7.22
CA ILE A 26 -8.87 -6.82 -6.42
C ILE A 26 -9.86 -5.76 -6.89
N THR A 27 -10.70 -5.29 -5.95
CA THR A 27 -11.71 -4.28 -6.23
C THR A 27 -11.44 -3.05 -5.37
N ILE A 28 -11.29 -1.88 -6.00
CA ILE A 28 -10.97 -0.64 -5.33
C ILE A 28 -12.12 0.34 -5.52
N ASN A 29 -12.76 0.73 -4.42
CA ASN A 29 -13.90 1.65 -4.46
C ASN A 29 -14.93 1.17 -5.48
N LYS A 30 -15.20 -0.15 -5.48
CA LYS A 30 -16.16 -0.81 -6.35
C LYS A 30 -15.74 -0.88 -7.82
N LYS A 31 -14.47 -0.61 -8.12
CA LYS A 31 -13.92 -0.74 -9.47
C LYS A 31 -12.81 -1.76 -9.48
N GLU A 32 -12.61 -2.42 -10.61
CA GLU A 32 -11.50 -3.36 -10.74
C GLU A 32 -10.18 -2.61 -10.69
N LEU A 33 -9.12 -3.32 -10.26
CA LEU A 33 -7.79 -2.73 -10.13
C LEU A 33 -7.36 -2.03 -11.43
N GLU A 34 -7.55 -2.68 -12.56
CA GLU A 34 -7.11 -2.13 -13.84
C GLU A 34 -7.90 -0.88 -14.24
N THR A 35 -9.12 -0.79 -13.78
CA THR A 35 -9.95 0.39 -14.04
C THR A 35 -9.56 1.54 -13.13
N TYR A 36 -9.32 1.26 -11.85
CA TYR A 36 -8.98 2.29 -10.89
C TYR A 36 -7.57 2.84 -11.14
N PHE A 37 -6.61 1.94 -11.39
CA PHE A 37 -5.22 2.31 -11.71
C PHE A 37 -4.92 1.88 -13.15
N PRO A 38 -5.15 2.77 -14.14
CA PRO A 38 -4.87 2.39 -15.53
C PRO A 38 -3.39 2.15 -15.83
N SER A 39 -2.51 2.70 -14.99
CA SER A 39 -1.07 2.55 -15.18
C SER A 39 -0.59 1.15 -14.80
N ALA A 40 0.11 0.48 -15.71
CA ALA A 40 0.67 -0.83 -15.42
C ALA A 40 1.67 -0.78 -14.26
N ILE A 41 2.40 0.35 -14.14
CA ILE A 41 3.36 0.51 -13.06
C ILE A 41 2.66 0.53 -11.70
N LEU A 42 1.55 1.25 -11.60
CA LEU A 42 0.82 1.33 -10.33
C LEU A 42 0.16 0.01 -9.99
N GLN A 43 -0.35 -0.70 -10.97
CA GLN A 43 -0.89 -2.04 -10.76
C GLN A 43 0.18 -2.97 -10.22
N TYR A 44 1.37 -2.88 -10.76
CA TYR A 44 2.49 -3.70 -10.31
C TYR A 44 2.83 -3.40 -8.84
N VAL A 45 2.88 -2.12 -8.47
CA VAL A 45 3.17 -1.72 -7.10
C VAL A 45 2.17 -2.35 -6.12
N VAL A 46 0.89 -2.31 -6.46
CA VAL A 46 -0.15 -2.86 -5.61
C VAL A 46 0.02 -4.37 -5.42
N LYS A 47 0.43 -5.07 -6.47
CA LYS A 47 0.53 -6.53 -6.43
C LYS A 47 1.86 -7.05 -5.87
N GLN A 48 2.84 -6.19 -5.62
CA GLN A 48 4.17 -6.64 -5.19
C GLN A 48 4.13 -7.57 -3.96
N PRO A 49 3.43 -7.24 -2.87
CA PRO A 49 3.43 -8.17 -1.73
C PRO A 49 2.77 -9.50 -2.06
N LEU A 50 1.72 -9.49 -2.86
CA LEU A 50 1.05 -10.73 -3.25
C LEU A 50 1.95 -11.59 -4.13
N ASN A 51 2.69 -10.98 -5.03
CA ASN A 51 3.60 -11.71 -5.91
C ASN A 51 4.81 -12.23 -5.14
N LEU A 52 5.29 -11.46 -4.17
CA LEU A 52 6.44 -11.88 -3.36
C LEU A 52 6.13 -13.20 -2.64
N LEU A 53 4.92 -13.34 -2.12
CA LEU A 53 4.52 -14.52 -1.37
C LEU A 53 3.82 -15.57 -2.25
N SER A 54 3.68 -15.29 -3.54
CA SER A 54 3.01 -16.19 -4.49
C SER A 54 1.58 -16.52 -4.09
N VAL A 55 0.85 -15.52 -3.59
CA VAL A 55 -0.53 -15.71 -3.13
C VAL A 55 -1.53 -14.85 -3.90
N ALA A 56 -1.13 -14.33 -5.07
CA ALA A 56 -1.99 -13.42 -5.82
C ALA A 56 -3.33 -14.04 -6.20
N GLU A 57 -3.38 -15.34 -6.40
CA GLU A 57 -4.59 -16.03 -6.82
C GLU A 57 -5.32 -16.72 -5.67
N LYS A 58 -4.90 -16.48 -4.44
CA LYS A 58 -5.51 -17.13 -3.28
C LYS A 58 -6.53 -16.27 -2.57
N TYR A 59 -6.51 -14.98 -2.77
CA TYR A 59 -7.32 -14.04 -2.01
C TYR A 59 -8.05 -13.06 -2.93
N ASP A 60 -9.27 -12.72 -2.54
CA ASP A 60 -9.98 -11.57 -3.10
C ASP A 60 -9.84 -10.43 -2.11
N ILE A 61 -9.58 -9.23 -2.64
CA ILE A 61 -9.31 -8.06 -1.82
C ILE A 61 -10.27 -6.94 -2.22
N LYS A 62 -11.02 -6.46 -1.23
CA LYS A 62 -11.85 -5.28 -1.40
C LYS A 62 -11.15 -4.11 -0.71
N VAL A 63 -11.14 -2.96 -1.36
CA VAL A 63 -10.39 -1.81 -0.90
C VAL A 63 -11.27 -0.57 -0.89
N ASN A 64 -11.17 0.18 0.21
CA ASN A 64 -11.66 1.56 0.27
C ASN A 64 -10.43 2.46 0.30
N LEU A 65 -10.29 3.29 -0.70
CA LEU A 65 -9.10 4.10 -0.91
C LEU A 65 -9.49 5.56 -0.97
N ASP A 66 -8.79 6.40 -0.21
CA ASP A 66 -9.19 7.79 -0.04
C ASP A 66 -7.97 8.69 0.04
N GLY A 67 -8.09 9.89 -0.50
CA GLY A 67 -7.10 10.95 -0.36
C GLY A 67 -5.89 10.80 -1.27
N GLY A 68 -5.18 11.90 -1.44
CA GLY A 68 -3.93 11.94 -2.20
C GLY A 68 -4.09 11.64 -3.67
N GLY A 69 -2.96 11.41 -4.33
CA GLY A 69 -2.92 11.07 -5.75
C GLY A 69 -2.69 9.58 -5.95
N PHE A 70 -2.74 9.15 -7.20
CA PHE A 70 -2.65 7.73 -7.54
C PHE A 70 -1.35 7.07 -7.05
N THR A 71 -0.22 7.79 -7.13
CA THR A 71 1.05 7.21 -6.68
C THR A 71 1.01 6.93 -5.17
N GLY A 72 0.58 7.92 -4.38
CA GLY A 72 0.47 7.74 -2.94
C GLY A 72 -0.56 6.68 -2.60
N GLN A 73 -1.66 6.64 -3.33
CA GLN A 73 -2.70 5.64 -3.11
C GLN A 73 -2.20 4.23 -3.35
N SER A 74 -1.43 4.01 -4.43
CA SER A 74 -0.91 2.68 -4.72
C SER A 74 0.06 2.21 -3.63
N GLN A 75 0.86 3.12 -3.10
CA GLN A 75 1.79 2.80 -2.03
C GLN A 75 1.06 2.52 -0.71
N ALA A 76 0.03 3.31 -0.39
CA ALA A 76 -0.79 3.07 0.79
C ALA A 76 -1.47 1.71 0.70
N LEU A 77 -1.98 1.37 -0.47
CA LEU A 77 -2.63 0.09 -0.71
C LEU A 77 -1.63 -1.06 -0.59
N ARG A 78 -0.44 -0.90 -1.13
CA ARG A 78 0.60 -1.93 -0.99
C ARG A 78 0.91 -2.20 0.48
N LEU A 79 1.03 -1.15 1.28
CA LEU A 79 1.29 -1.29 2.71
C LEU A 79 0.13 -2.00 3.40
N ALA A 80 -1.11 -1.63 3.07
CA ALA A 80 -2.28 -2.25 3.67
C ALA A 80 -2.35 -3.74 3.34
N ILE A 81 -2.08 -4.09 2.09
CA ILE A 81 -2.09 -5.50 1.68
C ILE A 81 -1.00 -6.27 2.43
N ALA A 82 0.20 -5.71 2.52
CA ALA A 82 1.29 -6.37 3.25
C ALA A 82 0.91 -6.59 4.71
N ARG A 83 0.30 -5.61 5.35
CA ARG A 83 -0.14 -5.75 6.74
C ARG A 83 -1.20 -6.83 6.90
N ALA A 84 -2.12 -6.91 5.95
CA ALA A 84 -3.15 -7.96 5.98
C ALA A 84 -2.51 -9.34 5.83
N LEU A 85 -1.54 -9.48 4.96
CA LEU A 85 -0.86 -10.77 4.76
C LEU A 85 -0.12 -11.21 6.02
N VAL A 86 0.47 -10.27 6.77
CA VAL A 86 1.10 -10.59 8.05
C VAL A 86 0.07 -11.10 9.04
N LYS A 87 -1.12 -10.51 9.06
CA LYS A 87 -2.18 -10.98 9.95
C LYS A 87 -2.63 -12.39 9.62
N ILE A 88 -2.57 -12.75 8.35
CA ILE A 88 -2.94 -14.09 7.90
C ILE A 88 -1.85 -15.09 8.26
N ASN A 89 -0.58 -14.71 8.08
CA ASN A 89 0.54 -15.60 8.37
C ASN A 89 1.73 -14.76 8.83
N GLU A 90 1.99 -14.76 10.12
CA GLU A 90 3.07 -13.95 10.69
C GLU A 90 4.46 -14.39 10.23
N GLU A 91 4.59 -15.61 9.76
CA GLU A 91 5.89 -16.07 9.25
C GLU A 91 6.34 -15.30 8.02
N ASP A 92 5.41 -14.67 7.31
CA ASP A 92 5.74 -13.88 6.13
C ASP A 92 6.20 -12.48 6.46
N LYS A 93 6.14 -12.07 7.74
CA LYS A 93 6.47 -10.71 8.13
C LYS A 93 7.90 -10.33 7.74
N LYS A 94 8.85 -11.23 7.94
CA LYS A 94 10.24 -10.93 7.65
C LYS A 94 10.45 -10.70 6.15
N LYS A 95 9.85 -11.54 5.32
CA LYS A 95 9.97 -11.38 3.86
C LYS A 95 9.42 -10.03 3.41
N LEU A 96 8.26 -9.66 3.92
CA LEU A 96 7.63 -8.41 3.55
C LEU A 96 8.40 -7.22 4.07
N LYS A 97 8.94 -7.31 5.27
CA LYS A 97 9.75 -6.24 5.85
C LYS A 97 11.05 -6.06 5.08
N ASP A 98 11.72 -7.16 4.74
CA ASP A 98 12.98 -7.09 4.00
C ASP A 98 12.78 -6.51 2.61
N ALA A 99 11.63 -6.71 2.01
CA ALA A 99 11.30 -6.13 0.71
C ALA A 99 10.85 -4.67 0.81
N GLY A 100 10.67 -4.15 2.04
CA GLY A 100 10.30 -2.76 2.24
C GLY A 100 8.80 -2.50 2.20
N PHE A 101 7.98 -3.53 2.21
CA PHE A 101 6.52 -3.35 2.03
C PHE A 101 5.79 -3.07 3.33
N LEU A 102 6.43 -3.21 4.47
CA LEU A 102 5.82 -2.95 5.77
C LEU A 102 6.22 -1.62 6.39
N THR A 103 7.11 -0.89 5.75
CA THR A 103 7.65 0.35 6.31
C THR A 103 6.88 1.55 5.79
N ARG A 104 6.32 2.33 6.73
CA ARG A 104 5.75 3.61 6.38
C ARG A 104 6.89 4.60 6.17
N ASP A 105 6.73 5.49 5.22
CA ASP A 105 7.73 6.51 4.95
C ASP A 105 7.72 7.55 6.07
N SER A 106 8.71 7.50 6.93
CA SER A 106 8.81 8.42 8.06
C SER A 106 9.37 9.79 7.68
N ARG A 107 9.86 9.93 6.47
CA ARG A 107 10.41 11.22 6.05
C ARG A 107 9.36 12.32 6.04
N GLU A 108 8.09 11.98 5.91
CA GLU A 108 7.04 12.97 6.00
C GLU A 108 7.04 13.67 7.35
N VAL A 109 7.32 12.92 8.39
CA VAL A 109 7.40 13.49 9.74
C VAL A 109 8.63 14.36 9.87
N GLU A 110 9.74 13.89 9.36
CA GLU A 110 11.00 14.62 9.46
C GLU A 110 10.96 15.95 8.75
N ARG A 111 10.32 15.99 7.60
CA ARG A 111 10.27 17.21 6.81
C ARG A 111 9.41 18.28 7.42
N LYS A 112 8.65 17.96 8.41
CA LYS A 112 7.84 18.95 9.12
C LYS A 112 8.65 19.73 10.13
N LYS A 113 9.85 19.29 10.40
CA LYS A 113 10.70 20.01 11.33
C LYS A 113 11.18 21.31 10.69
N PRO A 114 11.15 22.41 11.44
CA PRO A 114 11.67 23.67 10.91
C PRO A 114 13.17 23.58 10.77
N GLY A 115 13.68 24.36 9.96
CA GLY A 115 15.10 24.40 9.77
C GLY A 115 15.52 23.34 8.86
N GLN A 116 15.15 23.04 8.62
CA GLN A 116 15.60 22.37 7.67
C GLN A 116 15.00 22.61 6.49
N PRO A 117 14.88 23.20 6.50
CA PRO A 117 14.36 23.26 5.66
C PRO A 117 14.49 23.11 4.73
N LYS A 118 14.94 23.10 4.87
CA LYS A 118 15.09 22.91 4.31
C LYS A 118 15.12 22.27 3.76
N ALA A 119 15.43 22.14 3.95
CA ALA A 119 15.55 21.72 3.73
C ALA A 119 15.34 21.46 2.97
N ARG A 120 15.58 21.66 3.09
CA ARG A 120 15.43 21.51 2.63
C ARG A 120 14.89 21.95 1.76
N ARG A 121 15.21 22.37 1.72
CA ARG A 121 14.79 22.80 1.22
C ARG A 121 14.55 22.82 0.30
N ARG A 122 14.84 22.84 0.32
CA ARG A 122 14.73 22.81 -0.24
C ARG A 122 14.22 22.34 -0.96
N PHE A 123 14.34 21.99 -0.98
CA PHE A 123 13.86 21.45 -1.18
C PHE A 123 13.12 21.06 -1.78
N GLN A 124 13.08 21.14 -1.76
CA GLN A 124 12.45 20.79 -1.87
C GLN A 124 11.79 20.37 -2.47
N PHE A 125 11.86 20.38 -2.72
CA PHE A 125 11.27 19.81 -2.98
C PHE A 125 10.47 19.39 -3.57
N SER A 126 10.42 19.31 -3.71
CA SER A 126 9.75 18.77 -3.94
C SER A 126 9.04 18.23 -4.20
N LYS A 127 9.06 18.06 -4.25
CA LYS A 127 8.56 17.43 -4.29
C LYS A 127 7.83 16.94 -4.49
N ARG A 128 7.78 16.69 -4.33
CA ARG A 128 7.31 16.08 -4.41
C ARG A 128 6.81 15.88 -4.53
#